data_11d1b0f6f3c8dabee3b263b990d552a4
#
_entry.id   11d1b0f6f3c8dabee3b263b990d552a4
#
_cell.length_a   1.000
_cell.length_b   1.000
_cell.length_c   1.000
_cell.angle_alpha   90.00
_cell.angle_beta   90.00
_cell.angle_gamma   90.00
#
_symmetry.space_group_name_H-M   'P 1'
#
loop_
_entity.id
_entity.type
_entity.pdbx_description
1 polymer ?
#
loop_
_entity_poly.entity_id
_entity_poly.type
_entity_poly.pdbx_seq_one_letter_code
_entity_poly.pdbx_strand_id
1 'polypeptide(L)'
;LLRMKEGVNIDDYVQNFNMNNPELTAISKSEALSYVKNQLLGWGQIVGILIVAMSIIIIIALFNRYTAIIQNRKRELGYLISLGMSRKEICISIVGEISILVILYGGIAGGTALLCIKPLVNRLKDFFDFPISVIGINEYIFALSLGIGFAFVVSIMACILPLIRILKQDPQELFSIYNG
;
A
#
# COMPACT_ATOMS: atom_id res chain seq x y z
N LEU A 1 12.49 -7.03 38.05
CA LEU A 1 12.30 -5.57 37.89
C LEU A 1 12.63 -4.93 39.22
N LEU A 2 13.78 -4.23 39.33
CA LEU A 2 14.18 -3.47 40.49
C LEU A 2 13.57 -2.06 40.42
N ARG A 3 12.81 -1.66 41.45
CA ARG A 3 12.25 -0.32 41.60
C ARG A 3 13.15 0.49 42.51
N MET A 4 13.76 1.54 41.99
CA MET A 4 14.66 2.40 42.76
C MET A 4 13.92 3.52 43.47
N LYS A 5 14.54 4.04 44.58
CA LYS A 5 14.05 5.23 45.31
C LYS A 5 14.26 6.49 44.47
N GLU A 6 13.34 7.44 44.60
CA GLU A 6 13.47 8.75 43.96
C GLU A 6 14.78 9.46 44.40
N GLY A 7 15.53 9.95 43.39
CA GLY A 7 16.77 10.71 43.59
C GLY A 7 18.07 10.00 43.24
N VAL A 8 18.04 8.71 42.83
CA VAL A 8 19.25 7.98 42.40
C VAL A 8 19.39 8.11 40.86
N ASN A 9 20.61 8.49 40.41
CA ASN A 9 20.93 8.47 39.00
C ASN A 9 21.00 7.01 38.53
N ILE A 10 20.02 6.61 37.72
CA ILE A 10 19.84 5.21 37.29
C ILE A 10 21.02 4.75 36.43
N ASP A 11 21.57 5.64 35.60
CA ASP A 11 22.66 5.30 34.67
C ASP A 11 23.96 5.04 35.42
N ASP A 12 24.30 5.84 36.46
CA ASP A 12 25.46 5.61 37.30
C ASP A 12 25.33 4.32 38.10
N TYR A 13 24.13 4.00 38.58
CA TYR A 13 23.88 2.75 39.29
C TYR A 13 24.04 1.53 38.38
N VAL A 14 23.51 1.58 37.17
CA VAL A 14 23.63 0.50 36.16
C VAL A 14 25.08 0.26 35.82
N GLN A 15 25.88 1.34 35.63
CA GLN A 15 27.29 1.24 35.33
C GLN A 15 28.08 0.58 36.45
N ASN A 16 27.85 1.03 37.70
CA ASN A 16 28.50 0.43 38.87
C ASN A 16 28.09 -1.03 39.11
N PHE A 17 26.83 -1.36 38.88
CA PHE A 17 26.33 -2.72 39.02
C PHE A 17 26.99 -3.66 37.99
N ASN A 18 27.10 -3.24 36.71
CA ASN A 18 27.72 -4.01 35.66
C ASN A 18 29.24 -4.18 35.91
N MET A 19 29.92 -3.19 36.46
CA MET A 19 31.34 -3.31 36.84
C MET A 19 31.58 -4.34 37.95
N ASN A 20 30.66 -4.41 38.90
CA ASN A 20 30.80 -5.31 40.06
C ASN A 20 30.27 -6.73 39.82
N ASN A 21 29.49 -6.94 38.75
CA ASN A 21 28.88 -8.22 38.43
C ASN A 21 29.04 -8.54 36.91
N PRO A 22 30.20 -8.99 36.47
CA PRO A 22 30.49 -9.21 35.04
C PRO A 22 29.62 -10.30 34.38
N GLU A 23 29.00 -11.17 35.18
CA GLU A 23 28.10 -12.23 34.71
C GLU A 23 26.64 -11.75 34.53
N LEU A 24 26.30 -10.54 34.99
CA LEU A 24 24.94 -10.00 34.93
C LEU A 24 24.97 -8.65 34.24
N THR A 25 24.13 -8.46 33.25
CA THR A 25 24.00 -7.17 32.56
C THR A 25 22.72 -6.48 33.00
N ALA A 26 22.84 -5.39 33.73
CA ALA A 26 21.73 -4.50 34.04
C ALA A 26 21.59 -3.49 32.89
N ILE A 27 20.37 -3.21 32.47
CA ILE A 27 20.04 -2.24 31.43
C ILE A 27 19.04 -1.25 32.03
N SER A 28 19.26 0.05 31.79
CA SER A 28 18.29 1.07 32.22
C SER A 28 17.01 0.97 31.40
N LYS A 29 15.87 1.35 31.97
CA LYS A 29 14.60 1.35 31.24
C LYS A 29 14.65 2.24 29.98
N SER A 30 15.35 3.36 30.05
CA SER A 30 15.56 4.29 28.92
C SER A 30 16.38 3.64 27.80
N GLU A 31 17.43 2.91 28.17
CA GLU A 31 18.31 2.21 27.24
C GLU A 31 17.58 1.02 26.57
N ALA A 32 16.85 0.23 27.36
CA ALA A 32 16.01 -0.84 26.85
C ALA A 32 14.94 -0.32 25.86
N LEU A 33 14.28 0.80 26.20
CA LEU A 33 13.30 1.43 25.32
C LEU A 33 13.94 1.98 24.04
N SER A 34 15.14 2.58 24.13
CA SER A 34 15.84 3.08 22.94
C SER A 34 16.27 1.95 22.02
N TYR A 35 16.74 0.84 22.59
CA TYR A 35 17.10 -0.36 21.81
C TYR A 35 15.89 -0.92 21.06
N VAL A 36 14.78 -1.12 21.76
CA VAL A 36 13.53 -1.61 21.15
C VAL A 36 13.02 -0.64 20.07
N LYS A 37 13.05 0.68 20.35
CA LYS A 37 12.66 1.70 19.38
C LYS A 37 13.53 1.67 18.13
N ASN A 38 14.85 1.56 18.27
CA ASN A 38 15.77 1.51 17.13
C ASN A 38 15.57 0.23 16.30
N GLN A 39 15.31 -0.89 16.98
CA GLN A 39 15.02 -2.16 16.30
C GLN A 39 13.68 -2.10 15.53
N LEU A 40 12.64 -1.51 16.14
CA LEU A 40 11.35 -1.29 15.46
C LEU A 40 11.48 -0.34 14.25
N LEU A 41 12.30 0.71 14.35
CA LEU A 41 12.58 1.59 13.22
C LEU A 41 13.30 0.85 12.09
N GLY A 42 14.25 -0.02 12.41
CA GLY A 42 14.93 -0.86 11.42
C GLY A 42 13.97 -1.79 10.67
N TRP A 43 13.08 -2.47 11.41
CA TRP A 43 12.03 -3.29 10.80
C TRP A 43 11.06 -2.47 9.96
N GLY A 44 10.68 -1.27 10.43
CA GLY A 44 9.84 -0.33 9.69
C GLY A 44 10.45 0.09 8.34
N GLN A 45 11.77 0.29 8.29
CA GLN A 45 12.47 0.60 7.04
C GLN A 45 12.44 -0.57 6.05
N ILE A 46 12.69 -1.80 6.52
CA ILE A 46 12.64 -3.00 5.67
C ILE A 46 11.23 -3.19 5.09
N VAL A 47 10.20 -3.09 5.94
CA VAL A 47 8.81 -3.18 5.50
C VAL A 47 8.47 -2.05 4.51
N GLY A 48 8.96 -0.84 4.76
CA GLY A 48 8.79 0.30 3.84
C GLY A 48 9.38 0.03 2.45
N ILE A 49 10.60 -0.51 2.39
CA ILE A 49 11.25 -0.88 1.13
C ILE A 49 10.44 -1.96 0.39
N LEU A 50 9.95 -2.97 1.10
CA LEU A 50 9.11 -4.02 0.51
C LEU A 50 7.80 -3.47 -0.05
N ILE A 51 7.14 -2.55 0.67
CA ILE A 51 5.91 -1.89 0.20
C ILE A 51 6.18 -1.10 -1.08
N VAL A 52 7.28 -0.35 -1.15
CA VAL A 52 7.66 0.40 -2.35
C VAL A 52 7.93 -0.54 -3.53
N ALA A 53 8.69 -1.61 -3.31
CA ALA A 53 8.98 -2.60 -4.35
C ALA A 53 7.70 -3.27 -4.89
N MET A 54 6.80 -3.70 -3.99
CA MET A 54 5.51 -4.27 -4.39
C MET A 54 4.64 -3.26 -5.14
N SER A 55 4.64 -1.99 -4.72
CA SER A 55 3.90 -0.93 -5.41
C SER A 55 4.38 -0.73 -6.86
N ILE A 56 5.68 -0.77 -7.10
CA ILE A 56 6.26 -0.68 -8.45
C ILE A 56 5.80 -1.85 -9.31
N ILE A 57 5.84 -3.07 -8.79
CA ILE A 57 5.40 -4.28 -9.50
C ILE A 57 3.91 -4.16 -9.87
N ILE A 58 3.07 -3.71 -8.94
CA ILE A 58 1.63 -3.52 -9.17
C ILE A 58 1.39 -2.46 -10.26
N ILE A 59 2.12 -1.34 -10.24
CA ILE A 59 1.99 -0.30 -11.25
C ILE A 59 2.32 -0.85 -12.65
N ILE A 60 3.40 -1.61 -12.78
CA ILE A 60 3.80 -2.24 -14.05
C ILE A 60 2.73 -3.24 -14.52
N ALA A 61 2.23 -4.06 -13.60
CA ALA A 61 1.19 -5.05 -13.91
C ALA A 61 -0.12 -4.39 -14.37
N LEU A 62 -0.55 -3.31 -13.70
CA LEU A 62 -1.73 -2.53 -14.10
C LEU A 62 -1.54 -1.88 -15.46
N PHE A 63 -0.39 -1.28 -15.71
CA PHE A 63 -0.08 -0.68 -17.01
C PHE A 63 -0.17 -1.70 -18.16
N ASN A 64 0.43 -2.88 -17.98
CA ASN A 64 0.37 -3.95 -18.97
C ASN A 64 -1.07 -4.45 -19.18
N ARG A 65 -1.84 -4.61 -18.10
CA ARG A 65 -3.23 -5.04 -18.17
C ARG A 65 -4.11 -4.02 -18.90
N TYR A 66 -4.01 -2.75 -18.57
CA TYR A 66 -4.79 -1.71 -19.26
C TYR A 66 -4.38 -1.57 -20.72
N THR A 67 -3.09 -1.68 -21.02
CA THR A 67 -2.62 -1.69 -22.42
C THR A 67 -3.28 -2.83 -23.20
N ALA A 68 -3.32 -4.04 -22.66
CA ALA A 68 -3.95 -5.19 -23.30
C ALA A 68 -5.47 -4.99 -23.47
N ILE A 69 -6.18 -4.50 -22.45
CA ILE A 69 -7.62 -4.23 -22.50
C ILE A 69 -7.94 -3.21 -23.59
N ILE A 70 -7.20 -2.10 -23.63
CA ILE A 70 -7.44 -1.03 -24.60
C ILE A 70 -7.09 -1.50 -26.03
N GLN A 71 -6.02 -2.30 -26.18
CA GLN A 71 -5.69 -2.91 -27.48
C GLN A 71 -6.79 -3.84 -27.98
N ASN A 72 -7.36 -4.66 -27.12
CA ASN A 72 -8.46 -5.55 -27.48
C ASN A 72 -9.74 -4.79 -27.86
N ARG A 73 -9.96 -3.61 -27.29
CA ARG A 73 -11.12 -2.73 -27.60
C ARG A 73 -10.84 -1.72 -28.72
N LYS A 74 -9.68 -1.77 -29.40
CA LYS A 74 -9.32 -0.82 -30.49
C LYS A 74 -10.41 -0.65 -31.52
N ARG A 75 -11.01 -1.76 -31.97
CA ARG A 75 -12.06 -1.77 -32.97
C ARG A 75 -13.33 -1.06 -32.51
N GLU A 76 -13.75 -1.31 -31.24
CA GLU A 76 -14.90 -0.63 -30.66
C GLU A 76 -14.65 0.87 -30.55
N LEU A 77 -13.44 1.27 -30.14
CA LEU A 77 -13.02 2.67 -30.06
C LEU A 77 -13.03 3.35 -31.45
N GLY A 78 -12.57 2.63 -32.47
CA GLY A 78 -12.64 3.07 -33.87
C GLY A 78 -14.08 3.31 -34.32
N TYR A 79 -15.01 2.41 -34.00
CA TYR A 79 -16.44 2.59 -34.30
C TYR A 79 -17.03 3.81 -33.60
N LEU A 80 -16.73 4.01 -32.32
CA LEU A 80 -17.23 5.16 -31.57
C LEU A 80 -16.74 6.49 -32.18
N ILE A 81 -15.48 6.55 -32.61
CA ILE A 81 -14.93 7.72 -33.30
C ILE A 81 -15.64 7.94 -34.65
N SER A 82 -15.93 6.89 -35.42
CA SER A 82 -16.63 6.97 -36.70
C SER A 82 -18.10 7.42 -36.52
N LEU A 83 -18.72 7.14 -35.38
CA LEU A 83 -20.05 7.61 -35.01
C LEU A 83 -20.05 9.08 -34.53
N GLY A 84 -18.89 9.74 -34.52
CA GLY A 84 -18.76 11.16 -34.14
C GLY A 84 -18.49 11.41 -32.66
N MET A 85 -18.25 10.37 -31.85
CA MET A 85 -17.85 10.56 -30.45
C MET A 85 -16.49 11.27 -30.37
N SER A 86 -16.41 12.28 -29.53
CA SER A 86 -15.16 12.98 -29.30
C SER A 86 -14.17 12.12 -28.51
N ARG A 87 -12.87 12.28 -28.77
CA ARG A 87 -11.80 11.56 -28.04
C ARG A 87 -11.88 11.79 -26.52
N LYS A 88 -12.37 12.96 -26.10
CA LYS A 88 -12.55 13.29 -24.68
C LYS A 88 -13.67 12.48 -24.04
N GLU A 89 -14.80 12.31 -24.73
CA GLU A 89 -15.94 11.52 -24.25
C GLU A 89 -15.55 10.06 -24.08
N ILE A 90 -14.78 9.51 -25.01
CA ILE A 90 -14.24 8.15 -24.93
C ILE A 90 -13.32 8.01 -23.72
N CYS A 91 -12.40 8.96 -23.50
CA CYS A 91 -11.53 8.97 -22.31
C CYS A 91 -12.34 9.00 -21.01
N ILE A 92 -13.34 9.87 -20.91
CA ILE A 92 -14.18 9.99 -19.71
C ILE A 92 -14.95 8.71 -19.45
N SER A 93 -15.49 8.08 -20.49
CA SER A 93 -16.22 6.81 -20.37
C SER A 93 -15.33 5.69 -19.82
N ILE A 94 -14.11 5.50 -20.38
CA ILE A 94 -13.17 4.47 -19.93
C ILE A 94 -12.66 4.75 -18.53
N VAL A 95 -12.29 5.99 -18.23
CA VAL A 95 -11.86 6.37 -16.89
C VAL A 95 -12.98 6.19 -15.86
N GLY A 96 -14.24 6.47 -16.25
CA GLY A 96 -15.42 6.23 -15.43
C GLY A 96 -15.61 4.73 -15.12
N GLU A 97 -15.51 3.87 -16.13
CA GLU A 97 -15.57 2.41 -15.95
C GLU A 97 -14.51 1.92 -14.96
N ILE A 98 -13.27 2.33 -15.14
CA ILE A 98 -12.16 1.96 -14.24
C ILE A 98 -12.38 2.50 -12.83
N SER A 99 -12.87 3.72 -12.69
CA SER A 99 -13.15 4.33 -11.40
C SER A 99 -14.16 3.53 -10.58
N ILE A 100 -15.23 3.09 -11.21
CA ILE A 100 -16.25 2.23 -10.59
C ILE A 100 -15.63 0.91 -10.12
N LEU A 101 -14.82 0.27 -10.97
CA LEU A 101 -14.16 -0.98 -10.64
C LEU A 101 -13.19 -0.83 -9.46
N VAL A 102 -12.39 0.23 -9.42
CA VAL A 102 -11.44 0.49 -8.32
C VAL A 102 -12.18 0.68 -6.99
N ILE A 103 -13.29 1.44 -6.98
CA ILE A 103 -14.09 1.66 -5.78
C ILE A 103 -14.72 0.35 -5.32
N LEU A 104 -15.27 -0.43 -6.23
CA LEU A 104 -15.96 -1.69 -5.92
C LEU A 104 -14.95 -2.73 -5.36
N TYR A 105 -13.84 -2.97 -6.06
CA TYR A 105 -12.83 -3.92 -5.61
C TYR A 105 -12.09 -3.42 -4.37
N GLY A 106 -11.81 -2.12 -4.27
CA GLY A 106 -11.23 -1.50 -3.08
C GLY A 106 -12.13 -1.65 -1.85
N GLY A 107 -13.43 -1.48 -2.03
CA GLY A 107 -14.44 -1.70 -0.98
C GLY A 107 -14.50 -3.17 -0.52
N ILE A 108 -14.52 -4.11 -1.46
CA ILE A 108 -14.50 -5.56 -1.14
C ILE A 108 -13.20 -5.93 -0.42
N ALA A 109 -12.05 -5.50 -0.94
CA ALA A 109 -10.75 -5.78 -0.32
C ALA A 109 -10.65 -5.17 1.09
N GLY A 110 -11.12 -3.94 1.28
CA GLY A 110 -11.17 -3.30 2.58
C GLY A 110 -12.11 -4.00 3.56
N GLY A 111 -13.27 -4.44 3.11
CA GLY A 111 -14.21 -5.21 3.92
C GLY A 111 -13.63 -6.57 4.37
N THR A 112 -13.00 -7.30 3.46
CA THR A 112 -12.34 -8.57 3.79
C THR A 112 -11.15 -8.37 4.75
N ALA A 113 -10.34 -7.32 4.56
CA ALA A 113 -9.27 -6.98 5.47
C ALA A 113 -9.79 -6.68 6.89
N LEU A 114 -10.91 -5.98 7.02
CA LEU A 114 -11.58 -5.71 8.31
C LEU A 114 -11.99 -7.00 9.03
N LEU A 115 -12.51 -7.96 8.30
CA LEU A 115 -12.91 -9.27 8.86
C LEU A 115 -11.70 -10.09 9.32
N CYS A 116 -10.58 -9.98 8.60
CA CYS A 116 -9.36 -10.74 8.89
C CYS A 116 -8.48 -10.12 9.98
N ILE A 117 -8.52 -8.78 10.18
CA ILE A 117 -7.57 -8.09 11.07
C ILE A 117 -7.74 -8.49 12.54
N LYS A 118 -8.97 -8.65 13.01
CA LYS A 118 -9.26 -9.04 14.40
C LYS A 118 -8.71 -10.43 14.75
N PRO A 119 -9.02 -11.51 14.00
CA PRO A 119 -8.47 -12.82 14.28
C PRO A 119 -6.94 -12.87 14.14
N LEU A 120 -6.38 -12.11 13.18
CA LEU A 120 -4.94 -12.02 13.00
C LEU A 120 -4.24 -11.38 14.20
N VAL A 121 -4.75 -10.23 14.67
CA VAL A 121 -4.22 -9.53 15.85
C VAL A 121 -4.32 -10.38 17.10
N ASN A 122 -5.43 -11.10 17.29
CA ASN A 122 -5.58 -12.00 18.44
C ASN A 122 -4.54 -13.13 18.40
N ARG A 123 -4.34 -13.77 17.25
CA ARG A 123 -3.30 -14.79 17.08
C ARG A 123 -1.89 -14.27 17.33
N LEU A 124 -1.60 -13.06 16.86
CA LEU A 124 -0.30 -12.42 17.10
C LEU A 124 -0.08 -12.08 18.59
N LYS A 125 -1.12 -11.66 19.31
CA LYS A 125 -1.07 -11.45 20.76
C LYS A 125 -0.72 -12.73 21.51
N ASP A 126 -1.38 -13.84 21.13
CA ASP A 126 -1.15 -15.14 21.76
C ASP A 126 0.27 -15.67 21.49
N PHE A 127 0.86 -15.29 20.36
CA PHE A 127 2.18 -15.78 19.95
C PHE A 127 3.35 -14.94 20.51
N PHE A 128 3.16 -13.64 20.65
CA PHE A 128 4.26 -12.71 21.01
C PHE A 128 4.18 -12.12 22.40
N ASP A 129 3.15 -12.38 23.19
CA ASP A 129 2.93 -11.81 24.55
C ASP A 129 3.07 -10.28 24.62
N PHE A 130 2.96 -9.60 23.47
CA PHE A 130 3.06 -8.15 23.38
C PHE A 130 1.67 -7.49 23.53
N PRO A 131 1.57 -6.38 24.28
CA PRO A 131 0.35 -5.58 24.33
C PRO A 131 0.16 -4.81 23.00
N ILE A 132 -0.24 -5.53 21.95
CA ILE A 132 -0.60 -4.90 20.68
C ILE A 132 -1.92 -4.15 20.91
N SER A 133 -1.86 -2.81 20.87
CA SER A 133 -3.07 -2.01 20.86
C SER A 133 -3.86 -2.31 19.59
N VAL A 134 -5.15 -2.61 19.74
CA VAL A 134 -6.02 -2.79 18.57
C VAL A 134 -6.16 -1.43 17.90
N ILE A 135 -5.80 -1.34 16.63
CA ILE A 135 -6.00 -0.15 15.82
C ILE A 135 -7.48 0.25 15.90
N GLY A 136 -7.73 1.50 16.24
CA GLY A 136 -9.09 2.04 16.31
C GLY A 136 -9.79 1.97 14.95
N ILE A 137 -11.11 1.81 14.96
CA ILE A 137 -11.89 1.73 13.72
C ILE A 137 -11.72 2.98 12.85
N ASN A 138 -11.52 4.15 13.46
CA ASN A 138 -11.30 5.40 12.75
C ASN A 138 -9.94 5.43 12.03
N GLU A 139 -8.89 4.91 12.66
CA GLU A 139 -7.56 4.81 12.07
C GLU A 139 -7.57 3.81 10.90
N TYR A 140 -8.33 2.73 11.04
CA TYR A 140 -8.51 1.76 9.97
C TYR A 140 -9.25 2.38 8.77
N ILE A 141 -10.37 3.08 8.99
CA ILE A 141 -11.12 3.74 7.93
C ILE A 141 -10.23 4.79 7.22
N PHE A 142 -9.45 5.54 7.97
CA PHE A 142 -8.50 6.50 7.41
C PHE A 142 -7.45 5.83 6.52
N ALA A 143 -6.81 4.77 7.00
CA ALA A 143 -5.83 4.01 6.22
C ALA A 143 -6.45 3.39 4.96
N LEU A 144 -7.68 2.85 5.07
CA LEU A 144 -8.43 2.30 3.94
C LEU A 144 -8.73 3.37 2.88
N SER A 145 -9.22 4.54 3.29
CA SER A 145 -9.53 5.65 2.37
C SER A 145 -8.27 6.14 1.64
N LEU A 146 -7.15 6.22 2.35
CA LEU A 146 -5.84 6.56 1.77
C LEU A 146 -5.39 5.51 0.74
N GLY A 147 -5.54 4.22 1.05
CA GLY A 147 -5.21 3.12 0.16
C GLY A 147 -6.05 3.11 -1.11
N ILE A 148 -7.37 3.29 -0.99
CA ILE A 148 -8.29 3.39 -2.14
C ILE A 148 -7.96 4.62 -2.98
N GLY A 149 -7.72 5.78 -2.35
CA GLY A 149 -7.33 7.00 -3.04
C GLY A 149 -6.03 6.85 -3.84
N PHE A 150 -5.02 6.21 -3.24
CA PHE A 150 -3.76 5.90 -3.92
C PHE A 150 -3.98 4.94 -5.11
N ALA A 151 -4.73 3.85 -4.91
CA ALA A 151 -5.05 2.90 -5.97
C ALA A 151 -5.81 3.56 -7.12
N PHE A 152 -6.71 4.49 -6.81
CA PHE A 152 -7.46 5.27 -7.79
C PHE A 152 -6.54 6.13 -8.67
N VAL A 153 -5.65 6.91 -8.06
CA VAL A 153 -4.69 7.75 -8.78
C VAL A 153 -3.77 6.91 -9.68
N VAL A 154 -3.22 5.82 -9.15
CA VAL A 154 -2.34 4.91 -9.89
C VAL A 154 -3.07 4.28 -11.07
N SER A 155 -4.32 3.82 -10.88
CA SER A 155 -5.11 3.19 -11.94
C SER A 155 -5.44 4.17 -13.07
N ILE A 156 -5.79 5.40 -12.74
CA ILE A 156 -6.05 6.45 -13.74
C ILE A 156 -4.77 6.74 -14.53
N MET A 157 -3.64 6.95 -13.87
CA MET A 157 -2.36 7.21 -14.54
C MET A 157 -1.94 6.05 -15.45
N ALA A 158 -2.09 4.81 -14.98
CA ALA A 158 -1.77 3.62 -15.76
C ALA A 158 -2.67 3.43 -16.99
N CYS A 159 -3.92 3.92 -16.93
CA CYS A 159 -4.87 3.84 -18.04
C CYS A 159 -4.69 4.97 -19.07
N ILE A 160 -4.48 6.20 -18.61
CA ILE A 160 -4.43 7.39 -19.46
C ILE A 160 -3.31 7.28 -20.50
N LEU A 161 -2.13 6.81 -20.11
CA LEU A 161 -0.98 6.71 -21.01
C LEU A 161 -1.23 5.84 -22.26
N PRO A 162 -1.67 4.57 -22.13
CA PRO A 162 -1.96 3.74 -23.31
C PRO A 162 -3.19 4.24 -24.09
N LEU A 163 -4.17 4.82 -23.40
CA LEU A 163 -5.37 5.35 -24.03
C LEU A 163 -5.07 6.52 -24.95
N ILE A 164 -4.31 7.51 -24.48
CA ILE A 164 -3.89 8.67 -25.31
C ILE A 164 -3.07 8.19 -26.51
N ARG A 165 -2.19 7.20 -26.32
CA ARG A 165 -1.37 6.66 -27.40
C ARG A 165 -2.23 6.04 -28.52
N ILE A 166 -3.27 5.30 -28.17
CA ILE A 166 -4.17 4.66 -29.12
C ILE A 166 -5.08 5.68 -29.79
N LEU A 167 -5.64 6.62 -29.02
CA LEU A 167 -6.52 7.66 -29.58
C LEU A 167 -5.80 8.67 -30.49
N LYS A 168 -4.47 8.73 -30.45
CA LYS A 168 -3.66 9.54 -31.39
C LYS A 168 -3.42 8.85 -32.74
N GLN A 169 -3.66 7.54 -32.86
CA GLN A 169 -3.55 6.82 -34.12
C GLN A 169 -4.68 7.22 -35.06
N ASP A 170 -4.41 7.18 -36.37
CA ASP A 170 -5.42 7.48 -37.37
C ASP A 170 -6.54 6.41 -37.35
N PRO A 171 -7.80 6.80 -37.53
CA PRO A 171 -8.91 5.85 -37.56
C PRO A 171 -8.72 4.71 -38.56
N GLN A 172 -8.05 4.97 -39.67
CA GLN A 172 -7.76 3.94 -40.72
C GLN A 172 -6.78 2.87 -40.19
N GLU A 173 -5.79 3.22 -39.41
CA GLU A 173 -4.88 2.26 -38.75
C GLU A 173 -5.59 1.40 -37.72
N LEU A 174 -6.62 1.92 -37.05
CA LEU A 174 -7.41 1.17 -36.08
C LEU A 174 -8.20 0.02 -36.71
N PHE A 175 -8.51 0.12 -38.04
CA PHE A 175 -9.23 -0.88 -38.81
C PHE A 175 -8.30 -1.82 -39.59
N SER A 176 -7.07 -1.42 -39.92
CA SER A 176 -6.20 -2.11 -40.88
C SER A 176 -5.46 -3.34 -40.34
N ILE A 177 -5.48 -3.63 -39.05
CA ILE A 177 -4.68 -4.70 -38.43
C ILE A 177 -5.28 -6.12 -38.69
N TYR A 178 -6.31 -6.26 -39.51
CA TYR A 178 -6.97 -7.57 -39.71
C TYR A 178 -6.74 -8.18 -41.09
N ASN A 179 -5.82 -7.67 -41.91
CA ASN A 179 -5.48 -8.25 -43.21
C ASN A 179 -4.07 -8.84 -43.28
N GLY A 180 -3.58 -9.40 -42.16
CA GLY A 180 -2.33 -10.13 -42.07
C GLY A 180 -2.53 -11.48 -41.41
#